data_4ccfc0225bb1de0b0ac49c05d966212e
#
_entry.id   4ccfc0225bb1de0b0ac49c05d966212e
#
_cell.length_a   1.000
_cell.length_b   1.000
_cell.length_c   1.000
_cell.angle_alpha   90.00
_cell.angle_beta   90.00
_cell.angle_gamma   90.00
#
_symmetry.space_group_name_H-M   'P 1'
#
loop_
_entity.id
_entity.type
_entity.pdbx_description
1 polymer ?
#
loop_
_entity_poly.entity_id
_entity_poly.type
_entity_poly.pdbx_seq_one_letter_code
_entity_poly.pdbx_strand_id
1 'polypeptide(L)'
;LQNLGNRGKGYSVRHGVGVASGAAIGFIDADDKTDISSLPTLLEELRGSYDLIVGDRTMPESQISIERRPYRQWGSDLFKYLVRYAVGLGEFPDTQCGYKLFRAEVARELFGRQRVDGYMFDVELLILAKRSGLRVKRQPVVWRDDPDSRFKPLSGSLRNMRELLAIAWRRPR
;
A
#
# COMPACT_ATOMS: atom_id res chain seq x y z
N LEU A 1 -17.22 -10.98 -3.72
CA LEU A 1 -17.02 -10.31 -5.00
C LEU A 1 -16.09 -11.14 -5.89
N GLN A 2 -16.44 -11.26 -7.16
CA GLN A 2 -15.59 -11.90 -8.15
C GLN A 2 -15.34 -10.92 -9.30
N ASN A 3 -14.07 -10.75 -9.66
CA ASN A 3 -13.73 -9.96 -10.84
C ASN A 3 -13.86 -10.82 -12.11
N LEU A 4 -14.41 -10.24 -13.15
CA LEU A 4 -14.41 -10.86 -14.47
C LEU A 4 -13.01 -10.72 -15.10
N GLY A 5 -12.14 -11.69 -14.83
CA GLY A 5 -10.76 -11.71 -15.28
C GLY A 5 -9.79 -10.91 -14.40
N ASN A 6 -8.49 -10.99 -14.73
CA ASN A 6 -7.42 -10.30 -14.00
C ASN A 6 -7.30 -8.84 -14.48
N ARG A 7 -7.74 -7.90 -13.66
CA ARG A 7 -7.68 -6.46 -13.90
C ARG A 7 -6.59 -5.73 -13.09
N GLY A 8 -5.89 -6.45 -12.24
CA GLY A 8 -4.82 -5.92 -11.38
C GLY A 8 -5.24 -5.79 -9.91
N LYS A 9 -4.22 -5.69 -9.02
CA LYS A 9 -4.41 -5.61 -7.57
C LYS A 9 -5.19 -4.36 -7.17
N GLY A 10 -4.80 -3.20 -7.68
CA GLY A 10 -5.45 -1.92 -7.37
C GLY A 10 -6.92 -1.89 -7.78
N TYR A 11 -7.26 -2.48 -8.93
CA TYR A 11 -8.66 -2.64 -9.33
C TYR A 11 -9.44 -3.49 -8.34
N SER A 12 -8.90 -4.63 -7.92
CA SER A 12 -9.58 -5.55 -7.00
C SER A 12 -9.84 -4.92 -5.64
N VAL A 13 -8.83 -4.18 -5.11
CA VAL A 13 -8.98 -3.47 -3.84
C VAL A 13 -10.02 -2.35 -3.97
N ARG A 14 -9.95 -1.51 -5.02
CA ARG A 14 -10.95 -0.46 -5.28
C ARG A 14 -12.36 -1.04 -5.39
N HIS A 15 -12.54 -2.17 -6.07
CA HIS A 15 -13.83 -2.83 -6.19
C HIS A 15 -14.36 -3.30 -4.82
N GLY A 16 -13.48 -3.86 -3.96
CA GLY A 16 -13.84 -4.23 -2.60
C GLY A 16 -14.23 -3.04 -1.74
N VAL A 17 -13.45 -1.96 -1.79
CA VAL A 17 -13.76 -0.70 -1.07
C VAL A 17 -15.09 -0.10 -1.50
N GLY A 18 -15.42 -0.19 -2.80
CA GLY A 18 -16.69 0.36 -3.34
C GLY A 18 -17.96 -0.29 -2.78
N VAL A 19 -17.86 -1.51 -2.23
CA VAL A 19 -18.99 -2.23 -1.61
C VAL A 19 -18.89 -2.34 -0.10
N ALA A 20 -17.78 -1.93 0.49
CA ALA A 20 -17.60 -1.94 1.94
C ALA A 20 -18.45 -0.86 2.61
N SER A 21 -19.14 -1.23 3.71
CA SER A 21 -20.11 -0.35 4.42
C SER A 21 -19.67 0.02 5.84
N GLY A 22 -18.53 -0.47 6.34
CA GLY A 22 -18.05 -0.17 7.69
C GLY A 22 -17.67 1.30 7.89
N ALA A 23 -17.59 1.76 9.14
CA ALA A 23 -17.07 3.08 9.52
C ALA A 23 -15.55 3.22 9.29
N ALA A 24 -14.83 2.11 9.32
CA ALA A 24 -13.46 1.98 8.89
C ALA A 24 -13.39 0.95 7.76
N ILE A 25 -12.59 1.22 6.75
CA ILE A 25 -12.37 0.35 5.60
C ILE A 25 -10.88 0.10 5.48
N GLY A 26 -10.49 -1.16 5.36
CA GLY A 26 -9.09 -1.53 5.19
C GLY A 26 -8.93 -2.68 4.21
N PHE A 27 -7.69 -2.92 3.85
CA PHE A 27 -7.31 -4.12 3.11
C PHE A 27 -6.01 -4.70 3.64
N ILE A 28 -5.86 -5.98 3.46
CA ILE A 28 -4.66 -6.74 3.75
C ILE A 28 -4.37 -7.67 2.57
N ASP A 29 -3.10 -7.99 2.35
CA ASP A 29 -2.72 -9.00 1.37
C ASP A 29 -3.24 -10.38 1.79
N ALA A 30 -3.78 -11.15 0.84
CA ALA A 30 -4.43 -12.43 1.08
C ALA A 30 -3.45 -13.61 1.29
N ASP A 31 -2.16 -13.32 1.49
CA ASP A 31 -1.10 -14.31 1.64
C ASP A 31 -0.80 -14.67 3.11
N ASP A 32 -1.60 -14.17 4.04
CA ASP A 32 -1.51 -14.42 5.50
C ASP A 32 -0.15 -14.05 6.12
N LYS A 33 0.56 -13.10 5.52
CA LYS A 33 1.89 -12.70 5.98
C LYS A 33 1.89 -11.61 7.04
N THR A 34 0.79 -10.89 7.20
CA THR A 34 0.71 -9.75 8.12
C THR A 34 -0.23 -10.06 9.28
N ASP A 35 0.29 -9.93 10.50
CA ASP A 35 -0.51 -10.05 11.72
C ASP A 35 -1.43 -8.83 11.88
N ILE A 36 -2.70 -9.07 12.19
CA ILE A 36 -3.73 -8.05 12.39
C ILE A 36 -4.16 -7.90 13.85
N SER A 37 -3.45 -8.49 14.80
CA SER A 37 -3.79 -8.45 16.23
C SER A 37 -3.87 -7.01 16.79
N SER A 38 -3.15 -6.07 16.19
CA SER A 38 -3.18 -4.64 16.52
C SER A 38 -4.45 -3.91 16.04
N LEU A 39 -5.30 -4.54 15.23
CA LEU A 39 -6.47 -3.90 14.61
C LEU A 39 -7.40 -3.16 15.60
N PRO A 40 -7.76 -3.71 16.78
CA PRO A 40 -8.62 -3.01 17.74
C PRO A 40 -8.06 -1.65 18.15
N THR A 41 -6.75 -1.60 18.50
CA THR A 41 -6.06 -0.36 18.86
C THR A 41 -6.03 0.65 17.71
N LEU A 42 -5.77 0.17 16.49
CA LEU A 42 -5.72 1.03 15.31
C LEU A 42 -7.09 1.61 14.93
N LEU A 43 -8.17 0.90 15.21
CA LEU A 43 -9.53 1.41 15.02
C LEU A 43 -9.82 2.58 15.96
N GLU A 44 -9.38 2.55 17.22
CA GLU A 44 -9.52 3.66 18.15
C GLU A 44 -8.69 4.89 17.70
N GLU A 45 -7.47 4.66 17.27
CA GLU A 45 -6.62 5.73 16.74
C GLU A 45 -7.19 6.37 15.46
N LEU A 46 -7.80 5.56 14.60
CA LEU A 46 -8.46 6.04 13.39
C LEU A 46 -9.69 6.89 13.71
N ARG A 47 -10.42 6.58 14.80
CA ARG A 47 -11.55 7.39 15.29
C ARG A 47 -11.11 8.76 15.78
N GLY A 48 -9.96 8.85 16.44
CA GLY A 48 -9.51 10.08 17.11
C GLY A 48 -8.52 10.91 16.30
N SER A 49 -7.39 10.34 15.95
CA SER A 49 -6.19 11.10 15.59
C SER A 49 -5.77 11.03 14.14
N TYR A 50 -6.08 9.94 13.44
CA TYR A 50 -5.58 9.68 12.09
C TYR A 50 -6.71 9.45 11.10
N ASP A 51 -6.43 9.75 9.84
CA ASP A 51 -7.36 9.58 8.73
C ASP A 51 -7.05 8.30 7.94
N LEU A 52 -5.76 7.88 7.99
CA LEU A 52 -5.22 6.71 7.32
C LEU A 52 -4.09 6.12 8.16
N ILE A 53 -4.04 4.79 8.28
CA ILE A 53 -2.95 4.03 8.90
C ILE A 53 -2.36 3.11 7.84
N VAL A 54 -1.04 3.11 7.70
CA VAL A 54 -0.31 2.29 6.74
C VAL A 54 0.72 1.42 7.45
N GLY A 55 0.72 0.13 7.16
CA GLY A 55 1.76 -0.77 7.63
C GLY A 55 3.11 -0.39 7.04
N ASP A 56 4.15 -0.49 7.85
CA ASP A 56 5.50 -0.15 7.44
C ASP A 56 6.51 -1.15 8.01
N ARG A 57 7.07 -1.95 7.11
CA ARG A 57 8.05 -3.00 7.42
C ARG A 57 9.45 -2.46 7.72
N THR A 58 9.68 -1.16 7.51
CA THR A 58 10.98 -0.53 7.74
C THR A 58 11.13 0.09 9.13
N MET A 59 10.06 0.11 9.91
CA MET A 59 10.09 0.62 11.28
C MET A 59 10.92 -0.31 12.18
N PRO A 60 11.69 0.24 13.15
CA PRO A 60 12.49 -0.59 14.06
C PRO A 60 11.68 -1.61 14.87
N GLU A 61 10.44 -1.27 15.17
CA GLU A 61 9.51 -2.13 15.93
C GLU A 61 8.85 -3.21 15.06
N SER A 62 9.02 -3.15 13.74
CA SER A 62 8.51 -4.18 12.85
C SER A 62 9.31 -5.47 12.99
N GLN A 63 8.59 -6.57 13.19
CA GLN A 63 9.17 -7.90 13.26
C GLN A 63 9.04 -8.59 11.90
N ILE A 64 10.17 -8.81 11.25
CA ILE A 64 10.18 -9.40 9.92
C ILE A 64 10.98 -10.70 9.97
N SER A 65 10.27 -11.83 9.85
CA SER A 65 10.92 -13.13 9.73
C SER A 65 11.39 -13.29 8.28
N ILE A 66 12.69 -13.07 8.03
CA ILE A 66 13.25 -13.12 6.66
C ILE A 66 14.39 -14.10 6.56
N GLU A 67 14.32 -14.97 5.56
CA GLU A 67 15.47 -15.53 4.86
C GLU A 67 15.57 -14.89 3.46
N ARG A 68 15.99 -13.63 3.36
CA ARG A 68 16.16 -12.98 2.04
C ARG A 68 17.53 -13.25 1.46
N ARG A 69 17.57 -13.65 0.18
CA ARG A 69 18.81 -13.71 -0.60
C ARG A 69 19.29 -12.28 -0.93
N PRO A 70 20.56 -11.90 -0.64
CA PRO A 70 21.06 -10.52 -0.71
C PRO A 70 20.81 -9.80 -2.05
N TYR A 71 20.93 -10.49 -3.19
CA TYR A 71 20.79 -9.90 -4.52
C TYR A 71 19.35 -9.40 -4.83
N ARG A 72 18.31 -10.01 -4.22
CA ARG A 72 16.92 -9.55 -4.36
C ARG A 72 16.65 -8.26 -3.59
N GLN A 73 17.44 -8.01 -2.56
CA GLN A 73 17.32 -6.84 -1.70
C GLN A 73 17.76 -5.57 -2.43
N TRP A 74 18.90 -5.60 -3.12
CA TRP A 74 19.47 -4.46 -3.83
C TRP A 74 18.56 -3.88 -4.93
N GLY A 75 17.99 -4.73 -5.78
CA GLY A 75 17.05 -4.28 -6.83
C GLY A 75 15.75 -3.70 -6.25
N SER A 76 15.26 -4.28 -5.15
CA SER A 76 14.09 -3.80 -4.44
C SER A 76 14.34 -2.43 -3.79
N ASP A 77 15.49 -2.22 -3.18
CA ASP A 77 15.81 -0.99 -2.46
C ASP A 77 16.06 0.19 -3.41
N LEU A 78 16.74 -0.04 -4.54
CA LEU A 78 16.87 0.98 -5.59
C LEU A 78 15.50 1.39 -6.13
N PHE A 79 14.59 0.42 -6.38
CA PHE A 79 13.25 0.72 -6.86
C PHE A 79 12.45 1.52 -5.84
N LYS A 80 12.48 1.14 -4.57
CA LYS A 80 11.85 1.89 -3.47
C LYS A 80 12.39 3.31 -3.36
N TYR A 81 13.71 3.46 -3.49
CA TYR A 81 14.36 4.77 -3.49
C TYR A 81 13.84 5.65 -4.63
N LEU A 82 13.81 5.14 -5.85
CA LEU A 82 13.29 5.86 -7.02
C LEU A 82 11.82 6.25 -6.83
N VAL A 83 10.98 5.34 -6.32
CA VAL A 83 9.57 5.63 -6.02
C VAL A 83 9.45 6.78 -5.02
N ARG A 84 10.19 6.71 -3.90
CA ARG A 84 10.13 7.74 -2.85
C ARG A 84 10.48 9.13 -3.34
N TYR A 85 11.55 9.26 -4.12
CA TYR A 85 12.05 10.56 -4.56
C TYR A 85 11.37 11.08 -5.81
N ALA A 86 11.05 10.23 -6.79
CA ALA A 86 10.38 10.65 -8.02
C ALA A 86 8.97 11.22 -7.78
N VAL A 87 8.28 10.77 -6.72
CA VAL A 87 6.90 11.20 -6.44
C VAL A 87 6.74 11.97 -5.11
N GLY A 88 7.84 12.29 -4.44
CA GLY A 88 7.83 13.11 -3.22
C GLY A 88 7.25 12.43 -1.98
N LEU A 89 7.41 11.10 -1.84
CA LEU A 89 6.97 10.30 -0.70
C LEU A 89 8.12 9.94 0.25
N GLY A 90 9.06 10.86 0.47
CA GLY A 90 10.23 10.63 1.32
C GLY A 90 9.91 10.15 2.74
N GLU A 91 8.79 10.58 3.30
CA GLU A 91 8.30 10.20 4.63
C GLU A 91 7.75 8.78 4.73
N PHE A 92 7.46 8.12 3.59
CA PHE A 92 6.93 6.75 3.52
C PHE A 92 7.97 5.78 2.93
N PRO A 93 8.86 5.20 3.76
CA PRO A 93 9.87 4.25 3.28
C PRO A 93 9.27 2.97 2.70
N ASP A 94 8.13 2.52 3.21
CA ASP A 94 7.40 1.37 2.73
C ASP A 94 6.03 1.76 2.16
N THR A 95 5.98 2.12 0.90
CA THR A 95 4.74 2.51 0.22
C THR A 95 3.83 1.33 -0.12
N GLN A 96 4.37 0.12 -0.19
CA GLN A 96 3.70 -1.06 -0.76
C GLN A 96 3.37 -2.16 0.28
N CYS A 97 3.42 -1.85 1.58
CA CYS A 97 2.90 -2.79 2.58
C CYS A 97 1.40 -3.01 2.34
N GLY A 98 1.00 -4.27 2.19
CA GLY A 98 -0.39 -4.66 1.93
C GLY A 98 -1.30 -4.58 3.16
N TYR A 99 -1.00 -3.73 4.14
CA TYR A 99 -1.84 -3.46 5.29
C TYR A 99 -2.13 -1.97 5.38
N LYS A 100 -3.36 -1.59 5.07
CA LYS A 100 -3.81 -0.20 5.15
C LYS A 100 -5.22 -0.12 5.70
N LEU A 101 -5.47 0.87 6.56
CA LEU A 101 -6.73 1.10 7.23
C LEU A 101 -7.11 2.58 7.10
N PHE A 102 -8.33 2.86 6.74
CA PHE A 102 -8.85 4.20 6.43
C PHE A 102 -10.14 4.47 7.20
N ARG A 103 -10.41 5.73 7.52
CA ARG A 103 -11.80 6.14 7.75
C ARG A 103 -12.60 5.89 6.47
N ALA A 104 -13.86 5.52 6.61
CA ALA A 104 -14.68 5.13 5.46
C ALA A 104 -14.82 6.23 4.41
N GLU A 105 -15.02 7.47 4.85
CA GLU A 105 -15.09 8.63 3.96
C GLU A 105 -13.79 8.86 3.21
N VAL A 106 -12.65 8.75 3.90
CA VAL A 106 -11.31 8.86 3.31
C VAL A 106 -11.06 7.74 2.29
N ALA A 107 -11.43 6.50 2.62
CA ALA A 107 -11.33 5.39 1.68
C ALA A 107 -12.11 5.68 0.40
N ARG A 108 -13.39 6.06 0.54
CA ARG A 108 -14.25 6.34 -0.62
C ARG A 108 -13.72 7.49 -1.47
N GLU A 109 -13.19 8.55 -0.85
CA GLU A 109 -12.58 9.67 -1.56
C GLU A 109 -11.34 9.23 -2.32
N LEU A 110 -10.36 8.61 -1.65
CA LEU A 110 -9.09 8.25 -2.26
C LEU A 110 -9.26 7.20 -3.36
N PHE A 111 -10.03 6.14 -3.11
CA PHE A 111 -10.29 5.10 -4.11
C PHE A 111 -11.20 5.58 -5.25
N GLY A 112 -12.06 6.56 -5.02
CA GLY A 112 -12.83 7.24 -6.06
C GLY A 112 -11.95 8.03 -7.04
N ARG A 113 -10.82 8.53 -6.57
CA ARG A 113 -9.80 9.27 -7.36
C ARG A 113 -8.71 8.36 -7.94
N GLN A 114 -8.61 7.11 -7.47
CA GLN A 114 -7.62 6.14 -7.94
C GLN A 114 -7.78 5.82 -9.42
N ARG A 115 -6.67 5.83 -10.15
CA ARG A 115 -6.61 5.51 -11.60
C ARG A 115 -5.70 4.34 -11.92
N VAL A 116 -4.80 3.98 -11.02
CA VAL A 116 -3.86 2.87 -11.21
C VAL A 116 -4.51 1.57 -10.76
N ASP A 117 -4.67 0.65 -11.69
CA ASP A 117 -5.26 -0.67 -11.44
C ASP A 117 -4.23 -1.74 -11.04
N GLY A 118 -2.94 -1.46 -11.26
CA GLY A 118 -1.83 -2.38 -10.97
C GLY A 118 -1.26 -2.23 -9.56
N TYR A 119 0.01 -2.61 -9.40
CA TYR A 119 0.69 -2.62 -8.11
C TYR A 119 1.08 -1.24 -7.58
N MET A 120 1.14 -0.21 -8.45
CA MET A 120 1.49 1.14 -8.01
C MET A 120 0.30 1.92 -7.44
N PHE A 121 -0.88 1.32 -7.32
CA PHE A 121 -2.04 1.96 -6.70
C PHE A 121 -1.77 2.41 -5.25
N ASP A 122 -0.97 1.65 -4.49
CA ASP A 122 -0.55 1.99 -3.13
C ASP A 122 0.21 3.33 -3.09
N VAL A 123 1.11 3.54 -4.06
CA VAL A 123 1.86 4.79 -4.22
C VAL A 123 0.92 5.93 -4.58
N GLU A 124 -0.03 5.70 -5.51
CA GLU A 124 -1.02 6.70 -5.89
C GLU A 124 -1.88 7.14 -4.70
N LEU A 125 -2.36 6.20 -3.89
CA LEU A 125 -3.16 6.50 -2.69
C LEU A 125 -2.40 7.37 -1.69
N LEU A 126 -1.11 7.07 -1.44
CA LEU A 126 -0.29 7.86 -0.51
C LEU A 126 -0.03 9.28 -1.05
N ILE A 127 0.16 9.44 -2.37
CA ILE A 127 0.27 10.76 -2.99
C ILE A 127 -1.04 11.55 -2.84
N LEU A 128 -2.17 10.90 -3.09
CA LEU A 128 -3.48 11.53 -2.91
C LEU A 128 -3.71 11.93 -1.46
N ALA A 129 -3.40 11.04 -0.51
CA ALA A 129 -3.53 11.31 0.92
C ALA A 129 -2.67 12.50 1.35
N LYS A 130 -1.38 12.53 0.95
CA LYS A 130 -0.47 13.64 1.24
C LYS A 130 -0.98 14.97 0.69
N ARG A 131 -1.46 14.98 -0.55
CA ARG A 131 -1.98 16.20 -1.21
C ARG A 131 -3.28 16.68 -0.61
N SER A 132 -4.09 15.78 -0.09
CA SER A 132 -5.32 16.12 0.66
C SER A 132 -5.04 16.55 2.10
N GLY A 133 -3.78 16.61 2.55
CA GLY A 133 -3.40 16.99 3.90
C GLY A 133 -3.86 16.01 4.97
N LEU A 134 -4.08 14.74 4.61
CA LEU A 134 -4.56 13.72 5.53
C LEU A 134 -3.48 13.32 6.55
N ARG A 135 -3.90 13.06 7.77
CA ARG A 135 -3.03 12.60 8.86
C ARG A 135 -2.79 11.11 8.72
N VAL A 136 -1.60 10.76 8.23
CA VAL A 136 -1.21 9.38 7.98
C VAL A 136 -0.32 8.88 9.11
N LYS A 137 -0.71 7.76 9.75
CA LYS A 137 0.13 7.02 10.69
C LYS A 137 0.87 5.90 10.00
N ARG A 138 2.17 5.78 10.26
CA ARG A 138 2.94 4.57 9.95
C ARG A 138 2.83 3.60 11.13
N GLN A 139 2.52 2.34 10.85
CA GLN A 139 2.31 1.30 11.84
C GLN A 139 3.34 0.19 11.66
N PRO A 140 4.12 -0.15 12.70
CA PRO A 140 4.98 -1.32 12.65
C PRO A 140 4.14 -2.59 12.47
N VAL A 141 4.68 -3.55 11.74
CA VAL A 141 3.97 -4.79 11.40
C VAL A 141 4.78 -6.03 11.80
N VAL A 142 4.08 -7.07 12.20
CA VAL A 142 4.65 -8.41 12.28
C VAL A 142 4.38 -9.08 10.92
N TRP A 143 5.45 -9.33 10.17
CA TRP A 143 5.35 -9.84 8.79
C TRP A 143 6.19 -11.10 8.61
N ARG A 144 5.55 -12.16 8.11
CA ARG A 144 6.18 -13.47 7.87
C ARG A 144 6.49 -13.61 6.39
N ASP A 145 7.75 -13.90 6.04
CA ASP A 145 8.11 -14.18 4.65
C ASP A 145 7.88 -15.66 4.31
N ASP A 146 7.47 -15.90 3.07
CA ASP A 146 7.34 -17.24 2.51
C ASP A 146 8.39 -17.37 1.39
N PRO A 147 9.29 -18.38 1.46
CA PRO A 147 10.30 -18.62 0.43
C PRO A 147 9.70 -18.93 -0.95
N ASP A 148 8.43 -19.38 -1.02
CA ASP A 148 7.74 -19.75 -2.26
C ASP A 148 7.04 -18.57 -2.99
N SER A 149 7.42 -17.35 -2.69
CA SER A 149 6.89 -16.16 -3.37
C SER A 149 7.05 -16.25 -4.89
N ARG A 150 5.92 -16.40 -5.61
CA ARG A 150 5.83 -16.49 -7.08
C ARG A 150 6.03 -15.14 -7.80
N PHE A 151 6.64 -14.17 -7.14
CA PHE A 151 6.88 -12.85 -7.73
C PHE A 151 7.88 -12.96 -8.89
N LYS A 152 7.42 -12.61 -10.10
CA LYS A 152 8.25 -12.54 -11.32
C LYS A 152 8.81 -11.11 -11.46
N PRO A 153 10.09 -10.86 -11.13
CA PRO A 153 10.62 -9.50 -11.02
C PRO A 153 10.68 -8.72 -12.36
N LEU A 154 10.88 -9.38 -13.49
CA LEU A 154 11.14 -8.69 -14.76
C LEU A 154 9.89 -8.18 -15.48
N SER A 155 8.81 -8.96 -15.59
CA SER A 155 7.57 -8.53 -16.28
C SER A 155 6.76 -7.52 -15.46
N GLY A 156 6.86 -7.58 -14.12
CA GLY A 156 6.26 -6.59 -13.23
C GLY A 156 6.98 -5.24 -13.25
N SER A 157 8.30 -5.20 -13.44
CA SER A 157 9.10 -3.98 -13.35
C SER A 157 8.77 -2.94 -14.41
N LEU A 158 8.59 -3.35 -15.67
CA LEU A 158 8.25 -2.41 -16.77
C LEU A 158 6.84 -1.82 -16.59
N ARG A 159 5.88 -2.63 -16.20
CA ARG A 159 4.52 -2.16 -15.91
C ARG A 159 4.52 -1.20 -14.74
N ASN A 160 5.17 -1.56 -13.65
CA ASN A 160 5.28 -0.73 -12.45
C ASN A 160 5.98 0.61 -12.75
N MET A 161 7.02 0.60 -13.60
CA MET A 161 7.70 1.83 -14.02
C MET A 161 6.76 2.74 -14.85
N ARG A 162 5.99 2.17 -15.79
CA ARG A 162 4.99 2.93 -16.57
C ARG A 162 3.92 3.53 -15.66
N GLU A 163 3.40 2.76 -14.72
CA GLU A 163 2.42 3.23 -13.73
C GLU A 163 3.01 4.37 -12.89
N LEU A 164 4.25 4.22 -12.41
CA LEU A 164 4.96 5.25 -11.63
C LEU A 164 5.17 6.54 -12.42
N LEU A 165 5.62 6.44 -13.67
CA LEU A 165 5.78 7.59 -14.56
C LEU A 165 4.43 8.27 -14.83
N ALA A 166 3.37 7.50 -15.02
CA ALA A 166 2.02 8.03 -15.19
C ALA A 166 1.53 8.79 -13.93
N ILE A 167 1.86 8.28 -12.73
CA ILE A 167 1.57 8.96 -11.46
C ILE A 167 2.37 10.26 -11.35
N ALA A 168 3.69 10.22 -11.64
CA ALA A 168 4.57 11.38 -11.56
C ALA A 168 4.17 12.48 -12.56
N TRP A 169 3.81 12.08 -13.78
CA TRP A 169 3.38 13.02 -14.84
C TRP A 169 2.00 13.62 -14.59
N ARG A 170 1.08 12.81 -14.10
CA ARG A 170 -0.23 13.29 -13.71
C ARG A 170 -0.07 14.12 -12.44
N ARG A 171 0.18 15.43 -12.58
CA ARG A 171 -0.06 16.34 -11.45
C ARG A 171 -1.56 16.30 -11.18
N PRO A 172 -2.07 15.52 -10.23
CA PRO A 172 -3.49 15.58 -9.87
C PRO A 172 -3.72 16.96 -9.29
N ARG A 173 -4.58 17.71 -9.93
CA ARG A 173 -5.16 18.94 -9.40
C ARG A 173 -6.03 18.59 -8.22
#